data_820f77f9bd1c349a5fbe5e57a744e0d1
#
_entry.id   820f77f9bd1c349a5fbe5e57a744e0d1
#
_cell.length_a   1.000
_cell.length_b   1.000
_cell.length_c   1.000
_cell.angle_alpha   90.00
_cell.angle_beta   90.00
_cell.angle_gamma   90.00
#
_symmetry.space_group_name_H-M   'P 1'
#
loop_
_entity.id
_entity.type
_entity.pdbx_description
1 polymer ?
#
loop_
_entity_poly.entity_id
_entity_poly.type
_entity_poly.pdbx_seq_one_letter_code
_entity_poly.pdbx_strand_id
1 'polypeptide(L)'
;MSNESNRTYIGLPTPVRHDITATKYFVQALDIFSRVFAIRPEDKVLILADPLLDPRVIDAVIGIAKSRGATARIYMEPSTQVAAIPGDVHALLKNATFVVSTWFCSILDPLAIEMRRKGQRWVKITYFRDYDLLHTPQARFPIEVIGEIVRATAARFPKGQNFDLRFTDERGSDFRIAFTPEMCVNQLATNRWRGKMLADEDGCYVHYLPTHGPNFWDHNSVKNDFSAVIPMSGVLYPQWAVGFSKPFEEKIAVRFSGDTVTSVDGESPDAVILREMLVGGRMIEGGGCGFNPKAPRHTVYPAGSNSPGALHFGIDLAKPSEYIRKVMPDWEEPPVHMDLITFDSTVTAGENLLVDKGFLCALRDDAVVAMASQYGDPIEILEAFVY
;
A
#
# COMPACT_ATOMS: atom_id res chain seq x y z
N MET A 1 17.30 -2.25 -33.96
CA MET A 1 17.55 -2.51 -32.52
C MET A 1 16.68 -1.54 -31.75
N SER A 2 15.55 -2.01 -31.28
CA SER A 2 14.60 -1.21 -30.51
C SER A 2 15.23 -0.88 -29.15
N ASN A 3 15.35 0.40 -28.85
CA ASN A 3 15.63 0.87 -27.51
C ASN A 3 14.44 0.42 -26.62
N GLU A 4 14.51 -0.77 -26.07
CA GLU A 4 13.73 -1.11 -24.89
C GLU A 4 14.26 -0.23 -23.76
N SER A 5 13.64 0.94 -23.62
CA SER A 5 13.83 1.71 -22.42
C SER A 5 13.36 0.84 -21.27
N ASN A 6 14.30 0.29 -20.50
CA ASN A 6 14.04 -0.28 -19.19
C ASN A 6 13.41 0.81 -18.34
N ARG A 7 12.10 1.02 -18.49
CA ARG A 7 11.30 1.83 -17.56
C ARG A 7 11.12 1.00 -16.31
N THR A 8 12.11 1.01 -15.48
CA THR A 8 12.01 0.45 -14.14
C THR A 8 11.22 1.48 -13.33
N TYR A 9 9.90 1.32 -13.24
CA TYR A 9 9.17 1.92 -12.13
C TYR A 9 9.75 1.38 -10.86
N ILE A 10 9.86 2.22 -9.84
CA ILE A 10 10.35 1.80 -8.54
C ILE A 10 9.65 0.47 -8.20
N GLY A 11 10.33 -0.63 -8.50
CA GLY A 11 9.97 -1.98 -8.14
C GLY A 11 9.15 -2.85 -9.09
N LEU A 12 8.66 -2.41 -10.25
CA LEU A 12 7.95 -3.30 -11.17
C LEU A 12 8.48 -3.19 -12.60
N PRO A 13 9.06 -4.26 -13.17
CA PRO A 13 9.16 -4.37 -14.62
C PRO A 13 7.73 -4.50 -15.17
N THR A 14 7.28 -3.52 -15.93
CA THR A 14 5.99 -3.57 -16.61
C THR A 14 6.22 -4.16 -18.00
N PRO A 15 5.87 -5.43 -18.26
CA PRO A 15 5.92 -5.93 -19.61
C PRO A 15 4.80 -5.26 -20.41
N VAL A 16 5.17 -4.35 -21.28
CA VAL A 16 4.25 -3.77 -22.26
C VAL A 16 4.02 -4.80 -23.35
N ARG A 17 2.82 -5.36 -23.40
CA ARG A 17 2.40 -6.23 -24.52
C ARG A 17 1.65 -5.38 -25.54
N HIS A 18 2.07 -5.46 -26.80
CA HIS A 18 1.48 -4.72 -27.90
C HIS A 18 0.62 -5.59 -28.82
N ASP A 19 0.02 -6.68 -28.31
CA ASP A 19 -0.87 -7.54 -29.08
C ASP A 19 -2.35 -7.25 -28.76
N ILE A 20 -3.26 -7.85 -29.52
CA ILE A 20 -4.70 -7.70 -29.34
C ILE A 20 -5.19 -8.21 -27.98
N THR A 21 -4.48 -9.18 -27.40
CA THR A 21 -4.77 -9.69 -26.05
C THR A 21 -4.48 -8.63 -25.01
N ALA A 22 -3.37 -7.91 -25.15
CA ALA A 22 -3.04 -6.79 -24.29
C ALA A 22 -4.11 -5.69 -24.36
N THR A 23 -4.63 -5.38 -25.54
CA THR A 23 -5.73 -4.43 -25.70
C THR A 23 -6.99 -4.88 -24.96
N LYS A 24 -7.36 -6.17 -25.07
CA LYS A 24 -8.50 -6.73 -24.34
C LYS A 24 -8.32 -6.57 -22.83
N TYR A 25 -7.13 -6.90 -22.32
CA TYR A 25 -6.82 -6.81 -20.90
C TYR A 25 -6.77 -5.36 -20.39
N PHE A 26 -6.29 -4.46 -21.22
CA PHE A 26 -6.32 -3.03 -20.93
C PHE A 26 -7.75 -2.51 -20.73
N VAL A 27 -8.69 -2.88 -21.61
CA VAL A 27 -10.10 -2.46 -21.48
C VAL A 27 -10.71 -3.00 -20.18
N GLN A 28 -10.41 -4.23 -19.79
CA GLN A 28 -10.87 -4.80 -18.53
C GLN A 28 -10.29 -4.04 -17.31
N ALA A 29 -9.00 -3.72 -17.35
CA ALA A 29 -8.37 -2.95 -16.29
C ALA A 29 -8.91 -1.53 -16.20
N LEU A 30 -9.17 -0.88 -17.33
CA LEU A 30 -9.77 0.47 -17.39
C LEU A 30 -11.20 0.47 -16.83
N ASP A 31 -11.97 -0.58 -17.07
CA ASP A 31 -13.31 -0.72 -16.46
C ASP A 31 -13.19 -0.78 -14.93
N ILE A 32 -12.31 -1.62 -14.39
CA ILE A 32 -12.06 -1.71 -12.95
C ILE A 32 -11.60 -0.35 -12.40
N PHE A 33 -10.62 0.28 -13.05
CA PHE A 33 -10.13 1.60 -12.69
C PHE A 33 -11.27 2.63 -12.61
N SER A 34 -12.14 2.65 -13.63
CA SER A 34 -13.31 3.52 -13.65
C SER A 34 -14.29 3.23 -12.50
N ARG A 35 -14.52 1.96 -12.17
CA ARG A 35 -15.45 1.56 -11.10
C ARG A 35 -14.94 1.95 -9.71
N VAL A 36 -13.63 1.83 -9.47
CA VAL A 36 -13.02 2.17 -8.17
C VAL A 36 -13.32 3.59 -7.76
N PHE A 37 -13.31 4.54 -8.70
CA PHE A 37 -13.61 5.94 -8.38
C PHE A 37 -15.06 6.17 -7.96
N ALA A 38 -16.01 5.38 -8.43
CA ALA A 38 -17.44 5.51 -8.10
C ALA A 38 -17.96 6.97 -8.15
N ILE A 39 -17.46 7.77 -9.13
CA ILE A 39 -17.83 9.18 -9.31
C ILE A 39 -19.32 9.28 -9.62
N ARG A 40 -20.01 10.23 -8.96
CA ARG A 40 -21.45 10.52 -9.13
C ARG A 40 -21.64 11.75 -10.02
N PRO A 41 -22.81 11.91 -10.67
CA PRO A 41 -23.07 13.06 -11.55
C PRO A 41 -22.91 14.43 -10.88
N GLU A 42 -23.23 14.51 -9.58
CA GLU A 42 -23.15 15.74 -8.77
C GLU A 42 -21.75 16.04 -8.25
N ASP A 43 -20.77 15.15 -8.48
CA ASP A 43 -19.44 15.33 -7.92
C ASP A 43 -18.69 16.50 -8.55
N LYS A 44 -17.97 17.19 -7.67
CA LYS A 44 -16.93 18.15 -7.97
C LYS A 44 -15.59 17.49 -7.72
N VAL A 45 -15.04 16.89 -8.78
CA VAL A 45 -13.77 16.14 -8.70
C VAL A 45 -12.60 17.11 -8.67
N LEU A 46 -11.71 16.97 -7.70
CA LEU A 46 -10.42 17.65 -7.64
C LEU A 46 -9.31 16.63 -7.78
N ILE A 47 -8.45 16.83 -8.79
CA ILE A 47 -7.26 16.00 -9.01
C ILE A 47 -6.06 16.77 -8.45
N LEU A 48 -5.44 16.23 -7.41
CA LEU A 48 -4.20 16.74 -6.83
C LEU A 48 -3.03 15.92 -7.38
N ALA A 49 -2.30 16.49 -8.31
CA ALA A 49 -1.25 15.83 -9.05
C ALA A 49 0.13 16.41 -8.76
N ASP A 50 1.16 15.65 -9.03
CA ASP A 50 2.56 16.05 -9.06
C ASP A 50 3.17 15.79 -10.45
N PRO A 51 4.38 16.33 -10.76
CA PRO A 51 4.97 16.27 -12.10
C PRO A 51 5.30 14.86 -12.60
N LEU A 52 5.36 13.86 -11.72
CA LEU A 52 5.65 12.47 -12.11
C LEU A 52 4.41 11.71 -12.57
N LEU A 53 3.22 12.27 -12.41
CA LEU A 53 1.99 11.62 -12.86
C LEU A 53 1.89 11.66 -14.38
N ASP A 54 1.71 10.52 -15.01
CA ASP A 54 1.46 10.40 -16.44
C ASP A 54 0.20 11.21 -16.82
N PRO A 55 0.29 12.14 -17.77
CA PRO A 55 -0.86 12.93 -18.21
C PRO A 55 -2.05 12.10 -18.68
N ARG A 56 -1.82 10.90 -19.22
CA ARG A 56 -2.87 9.97 -19.65
C ARG A 56 -3.72 9.48 -18.47
N VAL A 57 -3.15 9.37 -17.26
CA VAL A 57 -3.91 9.05 -16.04
C VAL A 57 -4.85 10.19 -15.68
N ILE A 58 -4.36 11.43 -15.78
CA ILE A 58 -5.18 12.64 -15.57
C ILE A 58 -6.35 12.67 -16.55
N ASP A 59 -6.05 12.47 -17.85
CA ASP A 59 -7.06 12.46 -18.91
C ASP A 59 -8.10 11.36 -18.70
N ALA A 60 -7.68 10.17 -18.23
CA ALA A 60 -8.59 9.08 -17.91
C ALA A 60 -9.54 9.45 -16.75
N VAL A 61 -9.03 10.05 -15.67
CA VAL A 61 -9.88 10.48 -14.54
C VAL A 61 -10.86 11.57 -14.97
N ILE A 62 -10.42 12.55 -15.77
CA ILE A 62 -11.28 13.60 -16.32
C ILE A 62 -12.34 13.00 -17.25
N GLY A 63 -11.95 12.04 -18.10
CA GLY A 63 -12.86 11.33 -19.00
C GLY A 63 -13.93 10.57 -18.22
N ILE A 64 -13.54 9.86 -17.16
CA ILE A 64 -14.47 9.16 -16.26
C ILE A 64 -15.43 10.16 -15.60
N ALA A 65 -14.93 11.26 -15.05
CA ALA A 65 -15.77 12.27 -14.42
C ALA A 65 -16.80 12.85 -15.40
N LYS A 66 -16.33 13.28 -16.58
CA LYS A 66 -17.21 13.85 -17.62
C LYS A 66 -18.24 12.85 -18.15
N SER A 67 -17.88 11.60 -18.36
CA SER A 67 -18.79 10.55 -18.82
C SER A 67 -19.95 10.29 -17.86
N ARG A 68 -19.75 10.62 -16.59
CA ARG A 68 -20.75 10.50 -15.52
C ARG A 68 -21.48 11.80 -15.21
N GLY A 69 -21.21 12.89 -15.94
CA GLY A 69 -21.84 14.19 -15.73
C GLY A 69 -21.21 15.04 -14.63
N ALA A 70 -20.12 14.57 -14.01
CA ALA A 70 -19.40 15.30 -12.98
C ALA A 70 -18.49 16.40 -13.55
N THR A 71 -18.10 17.37 -12.71
CA THR A 71 -17.08 18.36 -13.04
C THR A 71 -15.71 17.93 -12.52
N ALA A 72 -14.65 18.26 -13.25
CA ALA A 72 -13.28 17.96 -12.81
C ALA A 72 -12.38 19.19 -12.90
N ARG A 73 -11.51 19.36 -11.90
CA ARG A 73 -10.43 20.36 -11.85
C ARG A 73 -9.13 19.69 -11.47
N ILE A 74 -8.03 20.23 -11.94
CA ILE A 74 -6.68 19.76 -11.63
C ILE A 74 -5.95 20.88 -10.88
N TYR A 75 -5.19 20.49 -9.89
CA TYR A 75 -4.12 21.29 -9.32
C TYR A 75 -2.82 20.48 -9.40
N MET A 76 -1.79 21.08 -9.98
CA MET A 76 -0.48 20.47 -10.17
C MET A 76 0.50 21.16 -9.22
N GLU A 77 1.02 20.43 -8.25
CA GLU A 77 2.10 20.91 -7.38
C GLU A 77 3.43 20.61 -8.05
N PRO A 78 4.37 21.56 -8.10
CA PRO A 78 5.69 21.34 -8.69
C PRO A 78 6.55 20.32 -7.96
N SER A 79 6.34 20.14 -6.64
CA SER A 79 7.07 19.14 -5.86
C SER A 79 6.55 17.74 -6.10
N THR A 80 7.46 16.77 -6.16
CA THR A 80 7.12 15.34 -6.19
C THR A 80 6.79 14.76 -4.81
N GLN A 81 7.12 15.49 -3.75
CA GLN A 81 6.94 15.11 -2.35
C GLN A 81 6.16 16.21 -1.61
N VAL A 82 4.85 16.18 -1.73
CA VAL A 82 3.98 17.16 -1.09
C VAL A 82 3.75 16.75 0.37
N ALA A 83 4.46 17.41 1.28
CA ALA A 83 4.45 17.11 2.71
C ALA A 83 3.18 17.62 3.44
N ALA A 84 2.61 18.73 2.96
CA ALA A 84 1.36 19.30 3.49
C ALA A 84 0.55 19.89 2.34
N ILE A 85 -0.77 19.98 2.51
CA ILE A 85 -1.63 20.60 1.49
C ILE A 85 -1.36 22.11 1.43
N PRO A 86 -0.92 22.64 0.27
CA PRO A 86 -0.62 24.05 0.11
C PRO A 86 -1.84 24.95 0.41
N GLY A 87 -1.61 26.11 1.01
CA GLY A 87 -2.69 27.00 1.47
C GLY A 87 -3.60 27.53 0.37
N ASP A 88 -3.06 27.73 -0.84
CA ASP A 88 -3.82 28.16 -2.02
C ASP A 88 -4.78 27.08 -2.56
N VAL A 89 -4.54 25.81 -2.20
CA VAL A 89 -5.43 24.69 -2.56
C VAL A 89 -6.59 24.52 -1.60
N HIS A 90 -6.51 25.09 -0.38
CA HIS A 90 -7.51 24.89 0.66
C HIS A 90 -8.93 25.23 0.21
N ALA A 91 -9.12 26.31 -0.54
CA ALA A 91 -10.45 26.71 -1.03
C ALA A 91 -10.97 25.73 -2.09
N LEU A 92 -10.12 25.21 -2.97
CA LEU A 92 -10.48 24.20 -3.96
C LEU A 92 -10.86 22.89 -3.28
N LEU A 93 -10.07 22.46 -2.30
CA LEU A 93 -10.30 21.24 -1.56
C LEU A 93 -11.62 21.28 -0.79
N LYS A 94 -11.92 22.39 -0.09
CA LYS A 94 -13.18 22.56 0.64
C LYS A 94 -14.42 22.56 -0.26
N ASN A 95 -14.27 22.92 -1.53
CA ASN A 95 -15.36 22.89 -2.52
C ASN A 95 -15.51 21.55 -3.26
N ALA A 96 -14.53 20.68 -3.19
CA ALA A 96 -14.59 19.37 -3.82
C ALA A 96 -15.44 18.40 -3.00
N THR A 97 -16.14 17.49 -3.67
CA THR A 97 -16.85 16.36 -3.05
C THR A 97 -16.08 15.06 -3.21
N PHE A 98 -15.21 15.01 -4.21
CA PHE A 98 -14.41 13.86 -4.57
C PHE A 98 -12.98 14.30 -4.90
N VAL A 99 -11.99 13.64 -4.30
CA VAL A 99 -10.57 13.96 -4.51
C VAL A 99 -9.82 12.75 -5.03
N VAL A 100 -9.02 12.96 -6.07
CA VAL A 100 -8.03 12.00 -6.56
C VAL A 100 -6.66 12.60 -6.31
N SER A 101 -5.77 11.88 -5.63
CA SER A 101 -4.48 12.45 -5.20
C SER A 101 -3.30 11.53 -5.42
N THR A 102 -2.21 12.07 -5.98
CA THR A 102 -0.89 11.46 -5.95
C THR A 102 -0.07 11.90 -4.73
N TRP A 103 -0.53 12.90 -3.99
CA TRP A 103 0.24 13.51 -2.91
C TRP A 103 0.34 12.59 -1.69
N PHE A 104 1.53 12.50 -1.15
CA PHE A 104 1.79 11.67 0.01
C PHE A 104 1.05 12.16 1.26
N CYS A 105 1.02 13.48 1.48
CA CYS A 105 0.32 14.11 2.60
C CYS A 105 -1.20 13.84 2.62
N SER A 106 -1.79 13.40 1.53
CA SER A 106 -3.25 13.18 1.44
C SER A 106 -3.79 12.20 2.49
N ILE A 107 -2.95 11.37 3.08
CA ILE A 107 -3.32 10.43 4.14
C ILE A 107 -3.48 11.14 5.47
N LEU A 108 -2.47 11.91 5.88
CA LEU A 108 -2.25 12.38 7.24
C LEU A 108 -2.48 13.88 7.43
N ASP A 109 -2.59 14.64 6.34
CA ASP A 109 -2.82 16.08 6.44
C ASP A 109 -4.10 16.38 7.22
N PRO A 110 -4.06 17.27 8.24
CA PRO A 110 -5.20 17.58 9.09
C PRO A 110 -6.44 18.05 8.30
N LEU A 111 -6.24 18.85 7.23
CA LEU A 111 -7.34 19.31 6.40
C LEU A 111 -7.96 18.16 5.61
N ALA A 112 -7.14 17.26 5.05
CA ALA A 112 -7.65 16.08 4.34
C ALA A 112 -8.46 15.17 5.27
N ILE A 113 -7.98 14.95 6.50
CA ILE A 113 -8.71 14.19 7.53
C ILE A 113 -10.02 14.88 7.88
N GLU A 114 -10.01 16.21 8.11
CA GLU A 114 -11.22 16.98 8.39
C GLU A 114 -12.26 16.85 7.27
N MET A 115 -11.83 16.99 6.02
CA MET A 115 -12.72 16.93 4.88
C MET A 115 -13.33 15.54 4.69
N ARG A 116 -12.56 14.47 4.91
CA ARG A 116 -13.09 13.09 4.91
C ARG A 116 -14.13 12.89 6.03
N ARG A 117 -13.89 13.41 7.22
CA ARG A 117 -14.89 13.38 8.32
C ARG A 117 -16.19 14.11 7.98
N LYS A 118 -16.14 15.07 7.06
CA LYS A 118 -17.31 15.78 6.51
C LYS A 118 -17.97 15.07 5.32
N GLY A 119 -17.52 13.88 4.97
CA GLY A 119 -18.09 13.07 3.90
C GLY A 119 -17.37 13.15 2.56
N GLN A 120 -16.30 13.95 2.42
CA GLN A 120 -15.54 14.02 1.17
C GLN A 120 -14.87 12.67 0.87
N ARG A 121 -15.04 12.17 -0.35
CA ARG A 121 -14.52 10.87 -0.80
C ARG A 121 -13.16 11.03 -1.46
N TRP A 122 -12.25 10.10 -1.18
CA TRP A 122 -10.87 10.18 -1.65
C TRP A 122 -10.41 8.88 -2.30
N VAL A 123 -9.68 9.02 -3.41
CA VAL A 123 -8.89 7.94 -4.00
C VAL A 123 -7.44 8.38 -4.10
N LYS A 124 -6.57 7.66 -3.42
CA LYS A 124 -5.11 7.84 -3.52
C LYS A 124 -4.59 7.01 -4.67
N ILE A 125 -3.86 7.66 -5.57
CA ILE A 125 -3.21 7.03 -6.73
C ILE A 125 -1.68 7.28 -6.73
N THR A 126 -1.08 7.50 -5.55
CA THR A 126 0.32 7.90 -5.39
C THR A 126 1.28 7.02 -6.20
N TYR A 127 1.00 5.73 -6.28
CA TYR A 127 1.87 4.76 -6.95
C TYR A 127 1.38 4.37 -8.35
N PHE A 128 0.20 4.80 -8.75
CA PHE A 128 -0.31 4.66 -10.10
C PHE A 128 0.14 5.85 -10.95
N ARG A 129 1.42 5.87 -11.30
CA ARG A 129 2.04 7.00 -12.00
C ARG A 129 2.06 6.86 -13.50
N ASP A 130 1.91 5.65 -14.01
CA ASP A 130 1.98 5.35 -15.43
C ASP A 130 0.71 4.63 -15.88
N TYR A 131 0.12 5.15 -16.94
CA TYR A 131 -1.08 4.59 -17.54
C TYR A 131 -0.88 3.15 -18.06
N ASP A 132 0.35 2.81 -18.46
CA ASP A 132 0.69 1.47 -18.92
C ASP A 132 0.59 0.39 -17.84
N LEU A 133 0.52 0.77 -16.54
CA LEU A 133 0.18 -0.16 -15.45
C LEU A 133 -1.17 -0.84 -15.64
N LEU A 134 -2.11 -0.23 -16.39
CA LEU A 134 -3.37 -0.89 -16.75
C LEU A 134 -3.20 -2.11 -17.66
N HIS A 135 -2.05 -2.29 -18.29
CA HIS A 135 -1.74 -3.51 -19.06
C HIS A 135 -1.28 -4.70 -18.20
N THR A 136 -1.06 -4.48 -16.90
CA THR A 136 -0.57 -5.52 -16.01
C THR A 136 -1.69 -6.49 -15.59
N PRO A 137 -1.35 -7.76 -15.28
CA PRO A 137 -2.31 -8.72 -14.75
C PRO A 137 -2.99 -8.26 -13.45
N GLN A 138 -2.27 -7.49 -12.62
CA GLN A 138 -2.78 -6.98 -11.36
C GLN A 138 -3.93 -5.99 -11.56
N ALA A 139 -3.82 -5.12 -12.55
CA ALA A 139 -4.80 -4.06 -12.80
C ALA A 139 -6.16 -4.60 -13.26
N ARG A 140 -6.19 -5.78 -13.88
CA ARG A 140 -7.43 -6.43 -14.33
C ARG A 140 -7.97 -7.49 -13.37
N PHE A 141 -7.32 -7.67 -12.22
CA PHE A 141 -7.76 -8.63 -11.22
C PHE A 141 -9.07 -8.14 -10.57
N PRO A 142 -10.08 -9.01 -10.38
CA PRO A 142 -11.36 -8.61 -9.82
C PRO A 142 -11.21 -8.05 -8.40
N ILE A 143 -11.62 -6.80 -8.23
CA ILE A 143 -11.54 -6.11 -6.92
C ILE A 143 -12.45 -6.73 -5.87
N GLU A 144 -13.51 -7.38 -6.29
CA GLU A 144 -14.44 -8.12 -5.42
C GLU A 144 -13.72 -9.30 -4.75
N VAL A 145 -12.88 -10.00 -5.51
CA VAL A 145 -12.04 -11.10 -4.99
C VAL A 145 -11.01 -10.56 -3.99
N ILE A 146 -10.35 -9.43 -4.30
CA ILE A 146 -9.43 -8.78 -3.34
C ILE A 146 -10.20 -8.41 -2.06
N GLY A 147 -11.37 -7.82 -2.19
CA GLY A 147 -12.23 -7.47 -1.05
C GLY A 147 -12.58 -8.69 -0.18
N GLU A 148 -12.85 -9.85 -0.81
CA GLU A 148 -13.15 -11.08 -0.08
C GLU A 148 -11.92 -11.65 0.62
N ILE A 149 -10.75 -11.65 -0.04
CA ILE A 149 -9.48 -12.08 0.58
C ILE A 149 -9.19 -11.22 1.83
N VAL A 150 -9.41 -9.89 1.74
CA VAL A 150 -9.24 -9.00 2.90
C VAL A 150 -10.22 -9.35 4.03
N ARG A 151 -11.51 -9.55 3.72
CA ARG A 151 -12.52 -9.93 4.73
C ARG A 151 -12.21 -11.28 5.38
N ALA A 152 -11.83 -12.27 4.59
CA ALA A 152 -11.42 -13.58 5.09
C ALA A 152 -10.20 -13.50 6.01
N THR A 153 -9.23 -12.64 5.67
CA THR A 153 -8.08 -12.37 6.54
C THR A 153 -8.51 -11.66 7.82
N ALA A 154 -9.37 -10.63 7.73
CA ALA A 154 -9.90 -9.90 8.89
C ALA A 154 -10.67 -10.81 9.87
N ALA A 155 -11.37 -11.82 9.35
CA ALA A 155 -12.10 -12.78 10.14
C ALA A 155 -11.20 -13.64 11.06
N ARG A 156 -9.91 -13.74 10.74
CA ARG A 156 -8.91 -14.51 11.51
C ARG A 156 -8.35 -13.74 12.71
N PHE A 157 -8.59 -12.43 12.82
CA PHE A 157 -8.16 -11.67 13.99
C PHE A 157 -9.01 -12.03 15.21
N PRO A 158 -8.39 -12.35 16.39
CA PRO A 158 -9.12 -12.61 17.62
C PRO A 158 -9.96 -11.39 18.03
N LYS A 159 -11.20 -11.63 18.46
CA LYS A 159 -12.12 -10.57 18.89
C LYS A 159 -12.31 -10.61 20.39
N GLY A 160 -12.36 -9.43 21.02
CA GLY A 160 -12.71 -9.29 22.42
C GLY A 160 -11.66 -9.76 23.44
N GLN A 161 -10.44 -10.05 23.01
CA GLN A 161 -9.33 -10.48 23.86
C GLN A 161 -8.01 -9.84 23.45
N ASN A 162 -7.04 -9.78 24.34
CA ASN A 162 -5.66 -9.43 24.02
C ASN A 162 -5.01 -10.57 23.24
N PHE A 163 -4.13 -10.21 22.28
CA PHE A 163 -3.32 -11.19 21.55
C PHE A 163 -2.05 -10.54 21.03
N ASP A 164 -1.07 -11.34 20.71
CA ASP A 164 0.11 -10.91 19.96
C ASP A 164 -0.10 -11.14 18.47
N LEU A 165 0.13 -10.09 17.68
CA LEU A 165 0.41 -10.24 16.25
C LEU A 165 1.90 -10.55 16.13
N ARG A 166 2.25 -11.78 15.77
CA ARG A 166 3.63 -12.27 15.75
C ARG A 166 4.10 -12.56 14.34
N PHE A 167 5.32 -12.14 14.04
CA PHE A 167 6.01 -12.33 12.77
C PHE A 167 7.26 -13.16 13.01
N THR A 168 7.38 -14.30 12.34
CA THR A 168 8.55 -15.19 12.41
C THR A 168 8.97 -15.64 11.04
N ASP A 169 10.24 -16.01 10.86
CA ASP A 169 10.77 -16.62 9.65
C ASP A 169 11.97 -17.54 9.94
N GLU A 170 12.43 -18.27 8.92
CA GLU A 170 13.60 -19.15 9.03
C GLU A 170 14.92 -18.38 9.11
N ARG A 171 14.92 -17.06 8.86
CA ARG A 171 16.08 -16.19 9.05
C ARG A 171 16.32 -15.84 10.51
N GLY A 172 15.33 -16.05 11.37
CA GLY A 172 15.39 -15.79 12.79
C GLY A 172 14.59 -14.59 13.26
N SER A 173 13.72 -14.02 12.41
CA SER A 173 12.76 -13.00 12.85
C SER A 173 11.86 -13.56 13.94
N ASP A 174 11.69 -12.81 15.01
CA ASP A 174 10.67 -12.98 16.04
C ASP A 174 10.30 -11.58 16.52
N PHE A 175 9.29 -11.01 15.87
CA PHE A 175 8.79 -9.69 16.15
C PHE A 175 7.31 -9.74 16.54
N ARG A 176 6.91 -8.94 17.53
CA ARG A 176 5.56 -8.97 18.09
C ARG A 176 5.00 -7.58 18.28
N ILE A 177 3.71 -7.47 18.04
CA ILE A 177 2.90 -6.29 18.32
C ILE A 177 1.75 -6.74 19.24
N ALA A 178 1.71 -6.21 20.46
CA ALA A 178 0.64 -6.54 21.40
C ALA A 178 -0.65 -5.78 21.05
N PHE A 179 -1.70 -6.52 20.74
CA PHE A 179 -3.02 -5.97 20.44
C PHE A 179 -3.95 -6.03 21.63
N THR A 180 -4.64 -4.92 21.88
CA THR A 180 -5.81 -4.89 22.76
C THR A 180 -7.10 -5.12 21.95
N PRO A 181 -8.22 -5.50 22.59
CA PRO A 181 -9.51 -5.59 21.90
C PRO A 181 -9.91 -4.29 21.21
N GLU A 182 -9.63 -3.13 21.82
CA GLU A 182 -9.92 -1.83 21.23
C GLU A 182 -9.09 -1.56 19.97
N MET A 183 -7.78 -1.84 20.00
CA MET A 183 -6.91 -1.73 18.85
C MET A 183 -7.41 -2.60 17.70
N CYS A 184 -7.80 -3.84 17.97
CA CYS A 184 -8.32 -4.75 16.96
C CYS A 184 -9.62 -4.20 16.33
N VAL A 185 -10.55 -3.71 17.14
CA VAL A 185 -11.81 -3.10 16.64
C VAL A 185 -11.52 -1.89 15.76
N ASN A 186 -10.65 -0.98 16.19
CA ASN A 186 -10.30 0.22 15.43
C ASN A 186 -9.64 -0.15 14.09
N GLN A 187 -8.68 -1.07 14.11
CA GLN A 187 -7.97 -1.56 12.93
C GLN A 187 -8.93 -2.13 11.88
N LEU A 188 -9.81 -3.04 12.30
CA LEU A 188 -10.72 -3.74 11.41
C LEU A 188 -11.94 -2.91 10.97
N ALA A 189 -12.21 -1.78 11.63
CA ALA A 189 -13.30 -0.87 11.26
C ALA A 189 -12.99 -0.03 10.00
N THR A 190 -11.74 0.03 9.57
CA THR A 190 -11.36 0.82 8.40
C THR A 190 -11.94 0.25 7.10
N ASN A 191 -12.18 1.11 6.11
CA ASN A 191 -12.72 0.69 4.81
C ASN A 191 -11.87 -0.40 4.17
N ARG A 192 -10.54 -0.29 4.29
CA ARG A 192 -9.60 -1.27 3.75
C ARG A 192 -9.85 -2.67 4.33
N TRP A 193 -9.89 -2.81 5.66
CA TRP A 193 -10.12 -4.09 6.34
C TRP A 193 -11.54 -4.63 6.16
N ARG A 194 -12.52 -3.77 5.86
CA ARG A 194 -13.86 -4.20 5.48
C ARG A 194 -13.94 -4.72 4.02
N GLY A 195 -12.82 -4.71 3.30
CA GLY A 195 -12.76 -5.11 1.89
C GLY A 195 -13.50 -4.14 0.97
N LYS A 196 -13.63 -2.86 1.37
CA LYS A 196 -14.25 -1.80 0.58
C LYS A 196 -13.25 -1.23 -0.40
N MET A 197 -13.36 -1.69 -1.65
CA MET A 197 -12.43 -1.35 -2.73
C MET A 197 -12.92 -0.19 -3.60
N LEU A 198 -14.18 0.24 -3.42
CA LEU A 198 -14.79 1.34 -4.18
C LEU A 198 -14.87 2.61 -3.33
N ALA A 199 -14.71 3.76 -3.98
CA ALA A 199 -14.89 5.06 -3.34
C ALA A 199 -16.38 5.51 -3.38
N ASP A 200 -17.28 4.65 -2.93
CA ASP A 200 -18.73 4.82 -2.99
C ASP A 200 -19.40 5.28 -1.67
N GLU A 201 -18.68 5.19 -0.55
CA GLU A 201 -19.15 5.62 0.77
C GLU A 201 -18.63 7.02 1.12
N ASP A 202 -19.47 7.85 1.74
CA ASP A 202 -19.08 9.17 2.19
C ASP A 202 -17.95 9.09 3.23
N GLY A 203 -16.94 9.95 3.08
CA GLY A 203 -15.76 9.97 3.92
C GLY A 203 -14.75 8.83 3.67
N CYS A 204 -14.99 7.98 2.68
CA CYS A 204 -14.09 6.89 2.36
C CYS A 204 -12.72 7.39 1.88
N TYR A 205 -11.71 6.56 2.13
CA TYR A 205 -10.36 6.74 1.62
C TYR A 205 -9.91 5.42 0.99
N VAL A 206 -9.78 5.40 -0.31
CA VAL A 206 -9.42 4.23 -1.10
C VAL A 206 -8.05 4.42 -1.71
N HIS A 207 -7.17 3.43 -1.58
CA HIS A 207 -5.95 3.36 -2.34
C HIS A 207 -6.21 2.61 -3.64
N TYR A 208 -5.99 3.26 -4.78
CA TYR A 208 -5.89 2.57 -6.04
C TYR A 208 -4.44 2.16 -6.27
N LEU A 209 -4.17 0.95 -5.89
CA LEU A 209 -2.97 0.21 -6.26
C LEU A 209 -3.42 -1.17 -6.66
N PRO A 210 -3.12 -1.64 -7.87
CA PRO A 210 -3.56 -2.95 -8.31
C PRO A 210 -3.09 -4.11 -7.43
N THR A 211 -2.11 -3.87 -6.57
CA THR A 211 -1.48 -4.88 -5.70
C THR A 211 -1.66 -4.61 -4.21
N HIS A 212 -2.13 -3.40 -3.83
CA HIS A 212 -2.15 -2.96 -2.44
C HIS A 212 -3.21 -3.65 -1.58
N GLY A 213 -2.85 -3.88 -0.32
CA GLY A 213 -3.75 -4.34 0.74
C GLY A 213 -3.55 -3.56 2.04
N PRO A 214 -4.36 -3.85 3.08
CA PRO A 214 -4.17 -3.23 4.39
C PRO A 214 -2.93 -3.79 5.10
N ASN A 215 -2.37 -2.99 6.00
CA ASN A 215 -1.33 -3.43 6.94
C ASN A 215 -1.96 -4.27 8.04
N PHE A 216 -1.29 -5.32 8.52
CA PHE A 216 -1.78 -6.09 9.66
C PHE A 216 -1.85 -5.24 10.92
N TRP A 217 -0.97 -4.27 11.04
CA TRP A 217 -1.04 -3.20 12.02
C TRP A 217 -0.69 -1.84 11.38
N ASP A 218 -1.40 -0.79 11.76
CA ASP A 218 -1.07 0.61 11.51
C ASP A 218 -1.71 1.52 12.58
N HIS A 219 -1.49 2.84 12.49
CA HIS A 219 -2.01 3.81 13.46
C HIS A 219 -3.54 3.91 13.53
N ASN A 220 -4.30 3.32 12.60
CA ASN A 220 -5.75 3.25 12.74
C ASN A 220 -6.16 2.44 13.98
N SER A 221 -5.31 1.50 14.43
CA SER A 221 -5.51 0.73 15.67
C SER A 221 -5.66 1.63 16.91
N VAL A 222 -5.02 2.80 16.90
CA VAL A 222 -5.08 3.81 17.95
C VAL A 222 -5.78 5.10 17.49
N LYS A 223 -6.73 5.00 16.54
CA LYS A 223 -7.55 6.11 16.02
C LYS A 223 -6.71 7.25 15.42
N ASN A 224 -5.63 6.92 14.76
CA ASN A 224 -4.66 7.88 14.20
C ASN A 224 -3.96 8.74 15.27
N ASP A 225 -3.83 8.25 16.48
CA ASP A 225 -2.99 8.87 17.50
C ASP A 225 -1.51 8.49 17.28
N PHE A 226 -0.81 9.33 16.51
CA PHE A 226 0.61 9.14 16.19
C PHE A 226 1.53 9.38 17.40
N SER A 227 1.03 9.87 18.52
CA SER A 227 1.80 10.01 19.77
C SER A 227 1.78 8.73 20.61
N ALA A 228 0.84 7.83 20.37
CA ALA A 228 0.73 6.59 21.12
C ALA A 228 1.95 5.70 20.88
N VAL A 229 2.59 5.27 21.96
CA VAL A 229 3.66 4.26 21.91
C VAL A 229 3.02 2.88 21.92
N ILE A 230 3.29 2.11 20.88
CA ILE A 230 2.72 0.77 20.74
C ILE A 230 3.66 -0.26 21.35
N PRO A 231 3.16 -1.20 22.16
CA PRO A 231 3.97 -2.28 22.70
C PRO A 231 4.41 -3.25 21.60
N MET A 232 5.62 -3.02 21.08
CA MET A 232 6.28 -3.86 20.10
C MET A 232 7.61 -4.35 20.67
N SER A 233 8.05 -5.53 20.25
CA SER A 233 9.34 -6.05 20.67
C SER A 233 9.85 -7.13 19.74
N GLY A 234 11.16 -7.30 19.72
CA GLY A 234 11.80 -8.39 19.01
C GLY A 234 12.73 -7.93 17.91
N VAL A 235 12.95 -8.81 16.94
CA VAL A 235 13.89 -8.62 15.86
C VAL A 235 13.26 -9.00 14.52
N LEU A 236 13.52 -8.19 13.50
CA LEU A 236 13.23 -8.50 12.10
C LEU A 236 14.55 -8.75 11.36
N TYR A 237 14.53 -9.73 10.45
CA TYR A 237 15.59 -9.97 9.48
C TYR A 237 15.04 -9.71 8.07
N PRO A 238 14.94 -8.45 7.64
CA PRO A 238 14.41 -8.12 6.32
C PRO A 238 15.25 -8.75 5.21
N GLN A 239 14.58 -9.10 4.12
CA GLN A 239 15.22 -9.64 2.93
C GLN A 239 15.56 -8.56 1.91
N TRP A 240 14.87 -7.43 2.01
CA TRP A 240 15.06 -6.28 1.13
C TRP A 240 14.56 -4.99 1.82
N ALA A 241 14.86 -3.84 1.20
CA ALA A 241 14.23 -2.56 1.59
C ALA A 241 14.02 -1.67 0.37
N VAL A 242 13.03 -0.79 0.45
CA VAL A 242 12.78 0.23 -0.59
C VAL A 242 14.01 1.14 -0.71
N GLY A 243 14.43 1.41 -1.95
CA GLY A 243 15.64 2.19 -2.24
C GLY A 243 16.91 1.35 -2.46
N PHE A 244 16.90 0.07 -2.16
CA PHE A 244 17.98 -0.85 -2.48
C PHE A 244 17.71 -1.58 -3.79
N SER A 245 18.74 -1.72 -4.63
CA SER A 245 18.60 -2.29 -5.99
C SER A 245 18.43 -3.80 -6.03
N LYS A 246 18.74 -4.51 -4.93
CA LYS A 246 18.68 -5.97 -4.82
C LYS A 246 18.39 -6.41 -3.38
N PRO A 247 17.94 -7.67 -3.18
CA PRO A 247 17.84 -8.27 -1.85
C PRO A 247 19.17 -8.27 -1.11
N PHE A 248 19.11 -8.23 0.22
CA PHE A 248 20.28 -8.30 1.09
C PHE A 248 20.93 -9.69 1.03
N GLU A 249 22.23 -9.73 0.81
CA GLU A 249 23.02 -10.97 0.83
C GLU A 249 23.29 -11.43 2.26
N GLU A 250 23.45 -10.47 3.18
CA GLU A 250 23.68 -10.72 4.59
C GLU A 250 22.38 -10.78 5.38
N LYS A 251 22.37 -11.50 6.50
CA LYS A 251 21.32 -11.41 7.50
C LYS A 251 21.51 -10.14 8.34
N ILE A 252 20.71 -9.13 8.09
CA ILE A 252 20.72 -7.88 8.84
C ILE A 252 19.62 -7.92 9.88
N ALA A 253 19.99 -7.78 11.17
CA ALA A 253 19.03 -7.79 12.27
C ALA A 253 18.60 -6.35 12.60
N VAL A 254 17.29 -6.08 12.55
CA VAL A 254 16.70 -4.82 12.98
C VAL A 254 15.93 -5.06 14.28
N ARG A 255 16.37 -4.44 15.39
CA ARG A 255 15.82 -4.65 16.73
C ARG A 255 14.96 -3.49 17.19
N PHE A 256 13.89 -3.82 17.89
CA PHE A 256 12.91 -2.87 18.37
C PHE A 256 12.76 -2.91 19.89
N SER A 257 12.52 -1.74 20.48
CA SER A 257 12.01 -1.56 21.83
C SER A 257 10.84 -0.58 21.79
N GLY A 258 9.65 -1.06 22.11
CA GLY A 258 8.45 -0.37 21.67
C GLY A 258 8.45 -0.29 20.13
N ASP A 259 7.87 0.75 19.58
CA ASP A 259 7.85 1.00 18.14
C ASP A 259 9.14 1.62 17.57
N THR A 260 10.18 1.77 18.39
CA THR A 260 11.44 2.41 18.00
C THR A 260 12.52 1.40 17.64
N VAL A 261 13.21 1.64 16.54
CA VAL A 261 14.41 0.87 16.16
C VAL A 261 15.57 1.24 17.08
N THR A 262 16.10 0.26 17.82
CA THR A 262 17.18 0.46 18.78
C THR A 262 18.55 0.09 18.23
N SER A 263 18.64 -0.92 17.37
CA SER A 263 19.88 -1.29 16.68
C SER A 263 19.63 -1.94 15.33
N VAL A 264 20.64 -1.86 14.48
CA VAL A 264 20.75 -2.61 13.23
C VAL A 264 22.10 -3.33 13.25
N ASP A 265 22.10 -4.66 13.29
CA ASP A 265 23.29 -5.49 13.42
C ASP A 265 23.58 -6.15 12.07
N GLY A 266 24.82 -6.02 11.58
CA GLY A 266 25.35 -6.54 10.33
C GLY A 266 26.64 -5.82 9.97
N GLU A 267 27.46 -6.42 9.09
CA GLU A 267 28.79 -5.93 8.70
C GLU A 267 28.82 -5.40 7.25
N SER A 268 27.83 -5.76 6.43
CA SER A 268 27.78 -5.36 5.02
C SER A 268 27.58 -3.85 4.83
N PRO A 269 27.92 -3.30 3.65
CA PRO A 269 27.60 -1.92 3.32
C PRO A 269 26.10 -1.60 3.47
N ASP A 270 25.24 -2.56 3.12
CA ASP A 270 23.78 -2.39 3.27
C ASP A 270 23.39 -2.27 4.75
N ALA A 271 24.00 -3.06 5.64
CA ALA A 271 23.76 -2.97 7.08
C ALA A 271 24.21 -1.62 7.66
N VAL A 272 25.35 -1.08 7.18
CA VAL A 272 25.84 0.25 7.59
C VAL A 272 24.84 1.32 7.19
N ILE A 273 24.37 1.31 5.93
CA ILE A 273 23.38 2.26 5.41
C ILE A 273 22.09 2.16 6.23
N LEU A 274 21.55 0.95 6.41
CA LEU A 274 20.32 0.75 7.19
C LEU A 274 20.47 1.23 8.64
N ARG A 275 21.63 1.03 9.25
CA ARG A 275 21.90 1.50 10.61
C ARG A 275 21.81 3.02 10.71
N GLU A 276 22.42 3.73 9.77
CA GLU A 276 22.37 5.19 9.73
C GLU A 276 20.95 5.71 9.53
N MET A 277 20.14 4.98 8.74
CA MET A 277 18.78 5.40 8.40
C MET A 277 17.78 5.07 9.50
N LEU A 278 17.83 3.87 10.05
CA LEU A 278 16.73 3.31 10.83
C LEU A 278 16.86 3.54 12.35
N VAL A 279 18.08 3.63 12.90
CA VAL A 279 18.23 3.75 14.36
C VAL A 279 17.62 5.05 14.86
N GLY A 280 16.70 4.92 15.82
CA GLY A 280 15.86 6.02 16.34
C GLY A 280 14.59 6.26 15.54
N GLY A 281 14.42 5.60 14.40
CA GLY A 281 13.18 5.64 13.62
C GLY A 281 12.04 4.86 14.28
N ARG A 282 10.80 5.19 13.91
CA ARG A 282 9.58 4.62 14.46
C ARG A 282 8.82 3.78 13.46
N MET A 283 8.41 2.57 13.83
CA MET A 283 7.48 1.77 13.03
C MET A 283 6.09 2.41 13.04
N ILE A 284 5.54 2.66 11.87
CA ILE A 284 4.19 3.20 11.69
C ILE A 284 3.27 2.23 10.94
N GLU A 285 3.84 1.24 10.25
CA GLU A 285 3.13 0.20 9.53
C GLU A 285 3.77 -1.16 9.82
N GLY A 286 3.00 -2.12 10.30
CA GLY A 286 3.48 -3.45 10.67
C GLY A 286 2.86 -4.54 9.82
N GLY A 287 3.67 -5.17 8.95
CA GLY A 287 3.24 -6.26 8.11
C GLY A 287 2.20 -5.85 7.06
N GLY A 288 2.49 -4.81 6.28
CA GLY A 288 1.70 -4.49 5.10
C GLY A 288 1.72 -5.66 4.12
N CYS A 289 0.55 -6.25 3.86
CA CYS A 289 0.42 -7.46 3.06
C CYS A 289 -0.15 -7.14 1.67
N GLY A 290 0.37 -7.81 0.63
CA GLY A 290 -0.29 -7.84 -0.66
C GLY A 290 -1.52 -8.75 -0.63
N PHE A 291 -2.57 -8.37 -1.38
CA PHE A 291 -3.82 -9.14 -1.46
C PHE A 291 -4.22 -9.47 -2.90
N ASN A 292 -3.42 -9.07 -3.88
CA ASN A 292 -3.65 -9.37 -5.28
C ASN A 292 -2.77 -10.56 -5.73
N PRO A 293 -3.34 -11.74 -6.01
CA PRO A 293 -2.57 -12.94 -6.41
C PRO A 293 -1.75 -12.75 -7.67
N LYS A 294 -2.07 -11.75 -8.50
CA LYS A 294 -1.34 -11.46 -9.74
C LYS A 294 -0.20 -10.46 -9.56
N ALA A 295 0.05 -10.01 -8.34
CA ALA A 295 1.23 -9.22 -8.04
C ALA A 295 2.50 -10.11 -8.07
N PRO A 296 3.60 -9.66 -8.70
CA PRO A 296 4.85 -10.42 -8.75
C PRO A 296 5.45 -10.63 -7.36
N ARG A 297 5.96 -11.86 -7.08
CA ARG A 297 6.41 -12.24 -5.74
C ARG A 297 7.68 -11.52 -5.30
N HIS A 298 8.64 -11.40 -6.16
CA HIS A 298 10.00 -10.91 -5.81
C HIS A 298 10.25 -9.49 -6.28
N THR A 299 9.23 -8.65 -6.26
CA THR A 299 9.35 -7.24 -6.56
C THR A 299 9.11 -6.43 -5.31
N VAL A 300 9.94 -5.40 -5.12
CA VAL A 300 9.75 -4.39 -4.10
C VAL A 300 9.02 -3.23 -4.74
N TYR A 301 7.87 -2.94 -4.21
CA TYR A 301 7.09 -1.81 -4.65
C TYR A 301 6.80 -0.89 -3.46
N PRO A 302 6.90 0.43 -3.61
CA PRO A 302 6.64 1.33 -2.51
C PRO A 302 5.27 1.08 -1.89
N ALA A 303 5.21 1.14 -0.56
CA ALA A 303 4.01 1.13 0.24
C ALA A 303 3.01 0.01 -0.07
N GLY A 304 3.41 -1.22 0.18
CA GLY A 304 2.45 -2.32 0.32
C GLY A 304 1.93 -2.94 -0.95
N SER A 305 2.60 -2.73 -2.07
CA SER A 305 2.25 -3.36 -3.34
C SER A 305 2.91 -4.72 -3.53
N ASN A 306 2.91 -5.53 -2.49
CA ASN A 306 3.53 -6.84 -2.50
C ASN A 306 2.59 -7.93 -3.04
N SER A 307 3.15 -9.09 -3.38
CA SER A 307 2.36 -10.30 -3.60
C SER A 307 1.69 -10.76 -2.30
N PRO A 308 0.60 -11.57 -2.38
CA PRO A 308 -0.02 -12.12 -1.17
C PRO A 308 0.97 -12.90 -0.32
N GLY A 309 1.03 -12.52 0.96
CA GLY A 309 1.95 -13.12 1.93
C GLY A 309 3.33 -12.49 2.01
N ALA A 310 3.77 -11.71 1.02
CA ALA A 310 4.92 -10.84 1.19
C ALA A 310 4.54 -9.62 2.03
N LEU A 311 5.43 -9.20 2.91
CA LEU A 311 5.15 -8.17 3.90
C LEU A 311 6.13 -7.00 3.78
N HIS A 312 5.65 -5.80 4.10
CA HIS A 312 6.53 -4.68 4.39
C HIS A 312 6.30 -4.16 5.82
N PHE A 313 7.34 -3.51 6.34
CA PHE A 313 7.32 -2.86 7.65
C PHE A 313 7.78 -1.42 7.44
N GLY A 314 6.85 -0.49 7.57
CA GLY A 314 7.09 0.93 7.33
C GLY A 314 7.65 1.63 8.56
N ILE A 315 8.80 2.26 8.40
CA ILE A 315 9.52 2.96 9.47
C ILE A 315 9.70 4.41 9.07
N ASP A 316 9.16 5.33 9.87
CA ASP A 316 9.47 6.75 9.77
C ASP A 316 10.85 7.00 10.36
N LEU A 317 11.73 7.59 9.58
CA LEU A 317 13.13 7.81 9.94
C LEU A 317 13.27 8.98 10.91
N ALA A 318 14.18 8.86 11.86
CA ALA A 318 14.48 9.96 12.80
C ALA A 318 15.11 11.16 12.09
N LYS A 319 15.86 10.91 11.02
CA LYS A 319 16.48 11.93 10.16
C LYS A 319 16.82 11.33 8.80
N PRO A 320 16.82 12.10 7.70
CA PRO A 320 17.31 11.63 6.42
C PRO A 320 18.80 11.37 6.47
N SER A 321 19.25 10.19 6.01
CA SER A 321 20.67 9.86 5.89
C SER A 321 21.29 10.55 4.66
N GLU A 322 22.62 10.64 4.62
CA GLU A 322 23.33 11.10 3.41
C GLU A 322 23.06 10.18 2.21
N TYR A 323 22.83 8.89 2.47
CA TYR A 323 22.47 7.93 1.43
C TYR A 323 21.14 8.28 0.79
N ILE A 324 20.09 8.52 1.57
CA ILE A 324 18.77 8.96 1.04
C ILE A 324 18.94 10.22 0.21
N ARG A 325 19.67 11.21 0.68
CA ARG A 325 19.91 12.46 -0.08
C ARG A 325 20.62 12.24 -1.41
N LYS A 326 21.43 11.19 -1.53
CA LYS A 326 22.13 10.85 -2.78
C LYS A 326 21.27 10.05 -3.76
N VAL A 327 20.53 9.05 -3.27
CA VAL A 327 19.75 8.15 -4.12
C VAL A 327 18.33 8.65 -4.41
N MET A 328 17.82 9.50 -3.54
CA MET A 328 16.52 10.15 -3.67
C MET A 328 16.65 11.65 -3.38
N PRO A 329 17.32 12.41 -4.24
CA PRO A 329 17.59 13.83 -4.01
C PRO A 329 16.31 14.67 -3.90
N ASP A 330 15.24 14.22 -4.53
CA ASP A 330 13.92 14.88 -4.51
C ASP A 330 13.02 14.41 -3.36
N TRP A 331 13.56 13.58 -2.46
CA TRP A 331 12.83 13.15 -1.27
C TRP A 331 12.88 14.26 -0.21
N GLU A 332 11.89 15.11 -0.25
CA GLU A 332 11.69 16.16 0.74
C GLU A 332 10.89 15.65 1.92
N GLU A 333 11.20 16.18 3.10
CA GLU A 333 10.54 15.85 4.35
C GLU A 333 9.07 16.27 4.40
N PRO A 334 8.42 15.83 5.46
CA PRO A 334 8.22 14.48 6.05
C PRO A 334 6.97 13.79 5.52
N PRO A 335 6.81 12.54 5.78
CA PRO A 335 7.68 11.66 6.55
C PRO A 335 8.72 10.99 5.65
N VAL A 336 9.98 11.08 6.03
CA VAL A 336 11.01 10.24 5.43
C VAL A 336 10.73 8.82 5.91
N HIS A 337 10.29 7.97 4.99
CA HIS A 337 9.72 6.67 5.26
C HIS A 337 10.49 5.60 4.51
N MET A 338 10.72 4.46 5.16
CA MET A 338 11.35 3.30 4.54
C MET A 338 10.57 2.03 4.84
N ASP A 339 10.31 1.25 3.80
CA ASP A 339 9.73 -0.08 3.93
C ASP A 339 10.82 -1.16 3.94
N LEU A 340 10.86 -1.95 5.01
CA LEU A 340 11.61 -3.20 5.08
C LEU A 340 10.72 -4.34 4.58
N ILE A 341 11.26 -5.23 3.76
CA ILE A 341 10.49 -6.26 3.06
C ILE A 341 10.88 -7.66 3.53
N THR A 342 9.88 -8.51 3.78
CA THR A 342 10.05 -9.95 4.00
C THR A 342 9.13 -10.74 3.07
N PHE A 343 9.63 -11.85 2.51
CA PHE A 343 8.86 -12.67 1.55
C PHE A 343 8.33 -13.97 2.17
N ASP A 344 8.99 -14.49 3.17
CA ASP A 344 8.78 -15.86 3.67
C ASP A 344 8.38 -15.89 5.16
N SER A 345 7.76 -14.80 5.63
CA SER A 345 7.32 -14.71 7.02
C SER A 345 6.11 -15.60 7.30
N THR A 346 6.08 -16.13 8.51
CA THR A 346 4.86 -16.69 9.12
C THR A 346 4.27 -15.65 10.06
N VAL A 347 2.97 -15.37 9.92
CA VAL A 347 2.26 -14.39 10.73
C VAL A 347 1.10 -15.03 11.44
N THR A 348 1.04 -14.84 12.77
CA THR A 348 -0.10 -15.27 13.58
C THR A 348 -0.72 -14.10 14.32
N ALA A 349 -2.06 -14.12 14.43
CA ALA A 349 -2.82 -13.27 15.35
C ALA A 349 -3.33 -14.13 16.49
N GLY A 350 -2.64 -14.11 17.63
CA GLY A 350 -2.81 -15.13 18.65
C GLY A 350 -2.47 -16.52 18.10
N GLU A 351 -3.44 -17.44 18.16
CA GLU A 351 -3.30 -18.81 17.61
C GLU A 351 -3.67 -18.90 16.11
N ASN A 352 -4.28 -17.87 15.54
CA ASN A 352 -4.77 -17.90 14.16
C ASN A 352 -3.67 -17.56 13.16
N LEU A 353 -3.45 -18.44 12.21
CA LEU A 353 -2.47 -18.28 11.15
C LEU A 353 -3.03 -17.34 10.05
N LEU A 354 -2.34 -16.24 9.79
CA LEU A 354 -2.66 -15.29 8.73
C LEU A 354 -1.83 -15.56 7.47
N VAL A 355 -0.53 -15.76 7.67
CA VAL A 355 0.45 -16.05 6.59
C VAL A 355 1.28 -17.24 7.03
N ASP A 356 1.43 -18.22 6.15
CA ASP A 356 2.26 -19.41 6.35
C ASP A 356 3.45 -19.39 5.39
N LYS A 357 4.64 -19.07 5.91
CA LYS A 357 5.89 -19.02 5.13
C LYS A 357 5.73 -18.26 3.80
N GLY A 358 5.17 -17.06 3.88
CA GLY A 358 4.93 -16.21 2.72
C GLY A 358 3.69 -16.59 1.89
N PHE A 359 2.83 -17.48 2.36
CA PHE A 359 1.55 -17.80 1.73
C PHE A 359 0.39 -17.18 2.55
N LEU A 360 -0.41 -16.33 1.93
CA LEU A 360 -1.60 -15.74 2.59
C LEU A 360 -2.71 -16.79 2.72
N CYS A 361 -2.99 -17.22 3.95
CA CYS A 361 -3.88 -18.35 4.23
C CYS A 361 -5.32 -18.14 3.74
N ALA A 362 -5.78 -16.89 3.73
CA ALA A 362 -7.13 -16.55 3.26
C ALA A 362 -7.40 -16.91 1.79
N LEU A 363 -6.36 -17.11 0.97
CA LEU A 363 -6.52 -17.57 -0.42
C LEU A 363 -7.16 -18.95 -0.55
N ARG A 364 -7.18 -19.74 0.53
CA ARG A 364 -7.79 -21.08 0.58
C ARG A 364 -9.16 -21.10 1.26
N ASP A 365 -9.66 -19.95 1.71
CA ASP A 365 -10.96 -19.89 2.39
C ASP A 365 -12.10 -20.13 1.39
N ASP A 366 -13.09 -20.92 1.79
CA ASP A 366 -14.22 -21.30 0.93
C ASP A 366 -14.94 -20.09 0.34
N ALA A 367 -15.10 -19.02 1.11
CA ALA A 367 -15.72 -17.77 0.64
C ALA A 367 -14.90 -17.10 -0.46
N VAL A 368 -13.57 -17.14 -0.35
CA VAL A 368 -12.66 -16.58 -1.36
C VAL A 368 -12.68 -17.43 -2.63
N VAL A 369 -12.65 -18.76 -2.49
CA VAL A 369 -12.75 -19.69 -3.62
C VAL A 369 -14.10 -19.52 -4.32
N ALA A 370 -15.20 -19.42 -3.59
CA ALA A 370 -16.55 -19.19 -4.13
C ALA A 370 -16.67 -17.82 -4.84
N MET A 371 -16.03 -16.79 -4.33
CA MET A 371 -15.98 -15.48 -5.00
C MET A 371 -15.15 -15.57 -6.29
N ALA A 372 -13.99 -16.18 -6.24
CA ALA A 372 -13.12 -16.36 -7.41
C ALA A 372 -13.80 -17.13 -8.53
N SER A 373 -14.60 -18.16 -8.21
CA SER A 373 -15.32 -18.98 -9.19
C SER A 373 -16.34 -18.20 -10.02
N GLN A 374 -16.75 -17.01 -9.60
CA GLN A 374 -17.61 -16.14 -10.39
C GLN A 374 -16.87 -15.47 -11.56
N TYR A 375 -15.53 -15.48 -11.53
CA TYR A 375 -14.66 -14.83 -12.52
C TYR A 375 -13.87 -15.82 -13.39
N GLY A 376 -13.90 -17.10 -13.07
CA GLY A 376 -13.20 -18.16 -13.81
C GLY A 376 -12.84 -19.35 -12.93
N ASP A 377 -11.85 -20.15 -13.38
CA ASP A 377 -11.33 -21.22 -12.54
C ASP A 377 -10.66 -20.64 -11.29
N PRO A 378 -11.12 -20.98 -10.09
CA PRO A 378 -10.54 -20.47 -8.85
C PRO A 378 -9.05 -20.76 -8.70
N ILE A 379 -8.57 -21.89 -9.21
CA ILE A 379 -7.15 -22.25 -9.17
C ILE A 379 -6.36 -21.23 -9.99
N GLU A 380 -6.79 -20.97 -11.23
CA GLU A 380 -6.12 -19.99 -12.09
C GLU A 380 -6.22 -18.56 -11.55
N ILE A 381 -7.37 -18.21 -10.97
CA ILE A 381 -7.60 -16.87 -10.39
C ILE A 381 -6.72 -16.64 -9.16
N LEU A 382 -6.68 -17.61 -8.23
CA LEU A 382 -6.03 -17.43 -6.92
C LEU A 382 -4.56 -17.87 -6.92
N GLU A 383 -4.07 -18.50 -7.99
CA GLU A 383 -2.66 -18.85 -8.10
C GLU A 383 -1.81 -17.58 -8.11
N ALA A 384 -0.89 -17.51 -7.15
CA ALA A 384 0.08 -16.42 -7.09
C ALA A 384 1.09 -16.56 -8.25
N PHE A 385 1.46 -15.43 -8.87
CA PHE A 385 2.55 -15.42 -9.85
C PHE A 385 3.87 -15.85 -9.18
N VAL A 386 4.36 -17.00 -9.56
CA VAL A 386 5.72 -17.46 -9.26
C VAL A 386 6.54 -17.17 -10.52
N TYR A 387 7.44 -16.20 -10.46
CA TYR A 387 8.47 -15.96 -11.46
C TYR A 387 9.80 -16.51 -10.97
#